data_45e6786863d7d1f795ab24301146bfcd
#
_entry.id   45e6786863d7d1f795ab24301146bfcd
#
_cell.length_a   1.000
_cell.length_b   1.000
_cell.length_c   1.000
_cell.angle_alpha   90.00
_cell.angle_beta   90.00
_cell.angle_gamma   90.00
#
_symmetry.space_group_name_H-M   'P 1'
#
loop_
_entity.id
_entity.type
_entity.pdbx_description
1 polymer ?
#
loop_
_entity_poly.entity_id
_entity_poly.type
_entity_poly.pdbx_seq_one_letter_code
_entity_poly.pdbx_strand_id
1 'polypeptide(L)'
;SSLTDDNYINAKDKNVIVIGGGDTGTDCIATAIRHGCKSLINIELLDQSPIERDSINPWPLWPLIHRTDYGHEEAIKRFGDDPREYATLSQEFTFDNKHNVTGLKTNEVEWEKNNGNFKMNIVEGKTKYWEADLVFLALGFIGPDQKVIKEMGINLDERGNISATHGSFETNKEGIFAAGDCRRGQSLVVWAMNEGRGAALSIDRYLQGTSSLSAPTIKLGSEDN
;
A
#
# COMPACT_ATOMS: atom_id res chain seq x y z
N SER A 1 -20.20 -12.68 -4.59
CA SER A 1 -19.38 -13.28 -5.64
C SER A 1 -19.28 -14.77 -5.36
N SER A 2 -19.72 -15.60 -6.29
CA SER A 2 -19.58 -17.03 -6.15
C SER A 2 -18.09 -17.38 -6.28
N LEU A 3 -17.50 -17.93 -5.26
CA LEU A 3 -16.14 -18.49 -5.25
C LEU A 3 -16.02 -19.72 -6.19
N THR A 4 -17.00 -19.93 -7.06
CA THR A 4 -17.17 -21.08 -7.96
C THR A 4 -17.11 -20.73 -9.44
N ASP A 5 -16.77 -19.48 -9.79
CA ASP A 5 -16.58 -19.11 -11.18
C ASP A 5 -15.27 -19.70 -11.74
N ASP A 6 -15.29 -20.13 -13.00
CA ASP A 6 -14.13 -20.68 -13.73
C ASP A 6 -12.93 -19.72 -13.80
N ASN A 7 -13.13 -18.45 -13.41
CA ASN A 7 -12.12 -17.41 -13.33
C ASN A 7 -11.44 -17.28 -11.95
N TYR A 8 -11.71 -18.21 -11.01
CA TYR A 8 -11.10 -18.18 -9.69
C TYR A 8 -9.60 -18.47 -9.77
N ILE A 9 -8.78 -17.50 -9.36
CA ILE A 9 -7.33 -17.66 -9.30
C ILE A 9 -6.97 -18.47 -8.05
N ASN A 10 -6.43 -19.66 -8.25
CA ASN A 10 -6.04 -20.58 -7.17
C ASN A 10 -4.52 -20.70 -7.10
N ALA A 11 -3.96 -20.57 -5.89
CA ALA A 11 -2.53 -20.72 -5.63
C ALA A 11 -2.11 -22.16 -5.33
N LYS A 12 -3.03 -23.13 -5.31
CA LYS A 12 -2.72 -24.53 -4.98
C LYS A 12 -1.63 -25.09 -5.90
N ASP A 13 -0.63 -25.73 -5.30
CA ASP A 13 0.50 -26.38 -5.95
C ASP A 13 1.36 -25.45 -6.83
N LYS A 14 1.24 -24.11 -6.66
CA LYS A 14 1.98 -23.09 -7.42
C LYS A 14 3.15 -22.51 -6.64
N ASN A 15 4.19 -22.11 -7.37
CA ASN A 15 5.23 -21.22 -6.88
C ASN A 15 4.68 -19.79 -6.92
N VAL A 16 4.57 -19.16 -5.76
CA VAL A 16 3.92 -17.84 -5.61
C VAL A 16 4.95 -16.78 -5.24
N ILE A 17 4.88 -15.65 -5.93
CA ILE A 17 5.62 -14.43 -5.55
C ILE A 17 4.60 -13.34 -5.20
N VAL A 18 4.83 -12.67 -4.06
CA VAL A 18 4.12 -11.45 -3.66
C VAL A 18 5.09 -10.29 -3.72
N ILE A 19 4.76 -9.23 -4.44
CA ILE A 19 5.60 -8.02 -4.54
C ILE A 19 4.94 -6.91 -3.74
N GLY A 20 5.61 -6.48 -2.66
CA GLY A 20 5.16 -5.48 -1.71
C GLY A 20 4.79 -6.06 -0.35
N GLY A 21 5.13 -5.33 0.72
CA GLY A 21 5.11 -5.79 2.10
C GLY A 21 4.08 -5.15 3.02
N GLY A 22 3.10 -4.44 2.49
CA GLY A 22 2.02 -3.87 3.29
C GLY A 22 0.94 -4.90 3.66
N ASP A 23 -0.14 -4.42 4.31
CA ASP A 23 -1.26 -5.26 4.75
C ASP A 23 -1.84 -6.12 3.62
N THR A 24 -1.93 -5.58 2.39
CA THR A 24 -2.36 -6.33 1.21
C THR A 24 -1.41 -7.48 0.88
N GLY A 25 -0.10 -7.27 1.03
CA GLY A 25 0.92 -8.30 0.84
C GLY A 25 0.74 -9.45 1.82
N THR A 26 0.58 -9.14 3.11
CA THR A 26 0.31 -10.10 4.17
C THR A 26 -0.95 -10.93 3.89
N ASP A 27 -2.04 -10.31 3.42
CA ASP A 27 -3.28 -11.01 3.05
C ASP A 27 -3.08 -11.95 1.85
N CYS A 28 -2.31 -11.53 0.84
CA CYS A 28 -1.94 -12.37 -0.30
C CYS A 28 -1.11 -13.58 0.14
N ILE A 29 -0.13 -13.38 1.03
CA ILE A 29 0.72 -14.42 1.60
C ILE A 29 -0.15 -15.48 2.30
N ALA A 30 -0.94 -15.07 3.29
CA ALA A 30 -1.79 -15.97 4.05
C ALA A 30 -2.79 -16.74 3.16
N THR A 31 -3.41 -16.05 2.20
CA THR A 31 -4.36 -16.66 1.28
C THR A 31 -3.69 -17.71 0.40
N ALA A 32 -2.50 -17.41 -0.15
CA ALA A 32 -1.76 -18.38 -0.97
C ALA A 32 -1.38 -19.63 -0.17
N ILE A 33 -0.95 -19.47 1.10
CA ILE A 33 -0.63 -20.58 1.99
C ILE A 33 -1.87 -21.44 2.27
N ARG A 34 -3.00 -20.83 2.57
CA ARG A 34 -4.28 -21.52 2.83
C ARG A 34 -4.83 -22.24 1.60
N HIS A 35 -4.49 -21.78 0.39
CA HIS A 35 -4.75 -22.50 -0.85
C HIS A 35 -3.82 -23.71 -1.05
N GLY A 36 -2.71 -23.82 -0.30
CA GLY A 36 -1.74 -24.89 -0.43
C GLY A 36 -0.72 -24.64 -1.53
N CYS A 37 -0.15 -23.43 -1.61
CA CYS A 37 0.93 -23.12 -2.53
C CYS A 37 2.16 -24.02 -2.27
N LYS A 38 2.93 -24.26 -3.33
CA LYS A 38 4.14 -25.11 -3.28
C LYS A 38 5.31 -24.37 -2.65
N SER A 39 5.48 -23.10 -3.02
CA SER A 39 6.47 -22.19 -2.44
C SER A 39 5.90 -20.77 -2.39
N LEU A 40 6.51 -19.91 -1.56
CA LEU A 40 6.10 -18.52 -1.43
C LEU A 40 7.32 -17.65 -1.13
N ILE A 41 7.41 -16.52 -1.85
CA ILE A 41 8.42 -15.48 -1.65
C ILE A 41 7.71 -14.13 -1.65
N ASN A 42 8.12 -13.25 -0.75
CA ASN A 42 7.65 -11.87 -0.70
C ASN A 42 8.82 -10.91 -1.00
N ILE A 43 8.71 -10.15 -2.06
CA ILE A 43 9.75 -9.21 -2.52
C ILE A 43 9.48 -7.82 -1.95
N GLU A 44 10.47 -7.31 -1.22
CA GLU A 44 10.48 -5.98 -0.61
C GLU A 44 11.58 -5.11 -1.22
N LEU A 45 11.20 -3.94 -1.73
CA LEU A 45 12.16 -3.00 -2.33
C LEU A 45 13.05 -2.31 -1.30
N LEU A 46 12.51 -2.05 -0.12
CA LEU A 46 13.21 -1.37 0.96
C LEU A 46 14.03 -2.35 1.80
N ASP A 47 15.01 -1.81 2.53
CA ASP A 47 15.73 -2.56 3.54
C ASP A 47 14.79 -3.05 4.65
N GLN A 48 15.21 -4.12 5.32
CA GLN A 48 14.50 -4.58 6.51
C GLN A 48 14.48 -3.47 7.56
N SER A 49 13.28 -3.14 8.04
CA SER A 49 13.13 -2.17 9.12
C SER A 49 13.86 -2.64 10.40
N PRO A 50 14.38 -1.72 11.22
CA PRO A 50 15.03 -2.06 12.47
C PRO A 50 14.06 -2.78 13.43
N ILE A 51 14.60 -3.59 14.35
CA ILE A 51 13.79 -4.28 15.37
C ILE A 51 13.24 -3.28 16.39
N GLU A 52 14.04 -2.27 16.73
CA GLU A 52 13.68 -1.23 17.69
C GLU A 52 13.43 0.09 16.98
N ARG A 53 12.65 0.95 17.62
CA ARG A 53 12.31 2.27 17.09
C ARG A 53 13.54 3.18 17.05
N ASP A 54 13.82 3.74 15.89
CA ASP A 54 14.89 4.73 15.71
C ASP A 54 14.52 6.09 16.33
N SER A 55 15.55 6.86 16.69
CA SER A 55 15.44 8.23 17.17
C SER A 55 14.78 9.19 16.17
N ILE A 56 14.89 8.92 14.87
CA ILE A 56 14.22 9.68 13.79
C ILE A 56 12.74 9.34 13.64
N ASN A 57 12.27 8.30 14.31
CA ASN A 57 10.87 7.87 14.32
C ASN A 57 10.34 7.78 15.76
N PRO A 58 10.29 8.92 16.51
CA PRO A 58 9.86 8.93 17.91
C PRO A 58 8.35 8.71 18.05
N TRP A 59 7.91 8.27 19.23
CA TRP A 59 6.50 8.33 19.59
C TRP A 59 5.99 9.80 19.53
N PRO A 60 4.80 10.12 19.03
CA PRO A 60 3.69 9.23 18.66
C PRO A 60 3.62 8.81 17.20
N LEU A 61 4.66 9.00 16.41
CA LEU A 61 4.67 8.59 15.01
C LEU A 61 4.42 7.08 14.87
N TRP A 62 3.89 6.66 13.73
CA TRP A 62 3.76 5.24 13.40
C TRP A 62 5.14 4.56 13.47
N PRO A 63 5.28 3.46 14.22
CA PRO A 63 6.59 2.83 14.37
C PRO A 63 7.05 2.14 13.09
N LEU A 64 8.15 2.62 12.53
CA LEU A 64 8.86 2.01 11.41
C LEU A 64 9.81 0.94 11.96
N ILE A 65 9.28 -0.19 12.39
CA ILE A 65 10.01 -1.31 12.94
C ILE A 65 9.68 -2.60 12.20
N HIS A 66 10.60 -3.56 12.26
CA HIS A 66 10.35 -4.89 11.74
C HIS A 66 9.18 -5.55 12.49
N ARG A 67 8.21 -6.03 11.72
CA ARG A 67 7.04 -6.73 12.24
C ARG A 67 6.84 -8.04 11.49
N THR A 68 6.41 -9.04 12.21
CA THR A 68 5.98 -10.28 11.62
C THR A 68 4.47 -10.36 11.77
N ASP A 69 3.76 -10.14 10.68
CA ASP A 69 2.31 -10.23 10.64
C ASP A 69 1.85 -11.68 10.46
N TYR A 70 0.57 -11.94 10.67
CA TYR A 70 -0.01 -13.28 10.68
C TYR A 70 0.30 -14.09 9.42
N GLY A 71 0.36 -13.47 8.23
CA GLY A 71 0.71 -14.14 6.98
C GLY A 71 2.16 -14.61 6.96
N HIS A 72 3.09 -13.81 7.50
CA HIS A 72 4.48 -14.20 7.63
C HIS A 72 4.65 -15.32 8.65
N GLU A 73 3.93 -15.27 9.78
CA GLU A 73 3.94 -16.35 10.78
C GLU A 73 3.42 -17.67 10.19
N GLU A 74 2.34 -17.63 9.39
CA GLU A 74 1.82 -18.81 8.67
C GLU A 74 2.87 -19.36 7.68
N ALA A 75 3.60 -18.46 6.97
CA ALA A 75 4.65 -18.84 6.03
C ALA A 75 5.83 -19.52 6.75
N ILE A 76 6.33 -18.92 7.81
CA ILE A 76 7.41 -19.47 8.64
C ILE A 76 7.01 -20.84 9.18
N LYS A 77 5.79 -20.99 9.69
CA LYS A 77 5.29 -22.28 10.19
C LYS A 77 5.19 -23.34 9.09
N ARG A 78 4.86 -22.95 7.88
CA ARG A 78 4.66 -23.86 6.74
C ARG A 78 5.97 -24.26 6.07
N PHE A 79 6.91 -23.31 5.87
CA PHE A 79 8.10 -23.49 5.05
C PHE A 79 9.41 -23.49 5.87
N GLY A 80 9.37 -23.06 7.13
CA GLY A 80 10.54 -23.05 8.04
C GLY A 80 11.30 -21.72 8.09
N ASP A 81 11.11 -20.85 7.07
CA ASP A 81 11.82 -19.57 6.94
C ASP A 81 10.88 -18.41 6.66
N ASP A 82 11.34 -17.19 6.96
CA ASP A 82 10.66 -15.96 6.60
C ASP A 82 10.62 -15.81 5.07
N PRO A 83 9.45 -15.59 4.46
CA PRO A 83 9.33 -15.52 3.00
C PRO A 83 9.86 -14.21 2.40
N ARG A 84 10.26 -13.23 3.21
CA ARG A 84 10.62 -11.88 2.76
C ARG A 84 12.06 -11.79 2.28
N GLU A 85 12.22 -11.20 1.09
CA GLU A 85 13.50 -10.84 0.48
C GLU A 85 13.54 -9.32 0.37
N TYR A 86 14.35 -8.69 1.23
CA TYR A 86 14.49 -7.24 1.34
C TYR A 86 15.50 -6.67 0.35
N ALA A 87 15.51 -5.34 0.21
CA ALA A 87 16.42 -4.62 -0.69
C ALA A 87 16.46 -5.23 -2.10
N THR A 88 15.30 -5.65 -2.60
CA THR A 88 15.19 -6.44 -3.83
C THR A 88 14.27 -5.75 -4.84
N LEU A 89 14.86 -5.33 -5.95
CA LEU A 89 14.16 -4.68 -7.07
C LEU A 89 13.68 -5.71 -8.09
N SER A 90 12.39 -5.75 -8.34
CA SER A 90 11.78 -6.51 -9.45
C SER A 90 12.15 -5.87 -10.78
N GLN A 91 12.79 -6.63 -11.68
CA GLN A 91 13.30 -6.13 -12.98
C GLN A 91 12.44 -6.58 -14.16
N GLU A 92 12.24 -7.88 -14.30
CA GLU A 92 11.64 -8.44 -15.48
C GLU A 92 10.89 -9.74 -15.16
N PHE A 93 9.65 -9.84 -15.65
CA PHE A 93 8.92 -11.10 -15.64
C PHE A 93 9.30 -11.94 -16.85
N THR A 94 9.37 -13.24 -16.66
CA THR A 94 9.54 -14.22 -17.74
C THR A 94 8.23 -14.94 -18.01
N PHE A 95 8.01 -15.35 -19.25
CA PHE A 95 6.77 -15.95 -19.70
C PHE A 95 7.06 -17.17 -20.60
N ASP A 96 6.14 -18.12 -20.63
CA ASP A 96 6.12 -19.20 -21.59
C ASP A 96 5.52 -18.75 -22.94
N ASN A 97 5.50 -19.68 -23.92
CA ASN A 97 4.93 -19.41 -25.24
C ASN A 97 3.40 -19.19 -25.23
N LYS A 98 2.73 -19.43 -24.08
CA LYS A 98 1.29 -19.20 -23.87
C LYS A 98 1.02 -17.93 -23.06
N HIS A 99 2.04 -17.11 -22.83
CA HIS A 99 2.00 -15.91 -22.00
C HIS A 99 1.67 -16.16 -20.52
N ASN A 100 1.90 -17.37 -20.00
CA ASN A 100 1.86 -17.58 -18.57
C ASN A 100 3.19 -17.12 -17.95
N VAL A 101 3.13 -16.51 -16.76
CA VAL A 101 4.33 -16.16 -16.00
C VAL A 101 5.08 -17.43 -15.61
N THR A 102 6.40 -17.43 -15.79
CA THR A 102 7.30 -18.54 -15.41
C THR A 102 8.32 -18.13 -14.36
N GLY A 103 8.50 -16.83 -14.15
CA GLY A 103 9.42 -16.34 -13.13
C GLY A 103 9.60 -14.83 -13.13
N LEU A 104 10.45 -14.42 -12.21
CA LEU A 104 10.83 -13.02 -11.97
C LEU A 104 12.36 -12.94 -11.86
N LYS A 105 12.96 -11.99 -12.58
CA LYS A 105 14.34 -11.56 -12.36
C LYS A 105 14.36 -10.37 -11.44
N THR A 106 15.24 -10.39 -10.44
CA THR A 106 15.43 -9.32 -9.47
C THR A 106 16.89 -8.92 -9.37
N ASN A 107 17.12 -7.69 -8.92
CA ASN A 107 18.44 -7.21 -8.53
C ASN A 107 18.44 -6.81 -7.05
N GLU A 108 19.54 -7.08 -6.37
CA GLU A 108 19.79 -6.50 -5.05
C GLU A 108 20.03 -4.99 -5.20
N VAL A 109 19.53 -4.20 -4.28
CA VAL A 109 19.71 -2.74 -4.25
C VAL A 109 20.26 -2.29 -2.91
N GLU A 110 20.93 -1.15 -2.94
CA GLU A 110 21.40 -0.43 -1.75
C GLU A 110 20.79 0.97 -1.72
N TRP A 111 20.41 1.42 -0.53
CA TRP A 111 19.82 2.73 -0.31
C TRP A 111 20.82 3.67 0.34
N GLU A 112 21.19 4.72 -0.38
CA GLU A 112 22.01 5.80 0.15
C GLU A 112 21.15 6.98 0.59
N LYS A 113 21.38 7.45 1.82
CA LYS A 113 20.77 8.67 2.34
C LYS A 113 21.68 9.85 2.03
N ASN A 114 21.24 10.74 1.13
CA ASN A 114 22.00 11.92 0.73
C ASN A 114 21.16 13.18 0.96
N ASN A 115 21.56 14.03 1.91
CA ASN A 115 20.89 15.31 2.24
C ASN A 115 19.36 15.21 2.42
N GLY A 116 18.89 14.15 3.10
CA GLY A 116 17.46 13.92 3.34
C GLY A 116 16.72 13.20 2.22
N ASN A 117 17.34 13.00 1.04
CA ASN A 117 16.81 12.20 -0.05
C ASN A 117 17.40 10.78 0.00
N PHE A 118 16.59 9.80 -0.37
CA PHE A 118 17.04 8.43 -0.55
C PHE A 118 17.31 8.18 -2.03
N LYS A 119 18.50 7.65 -2.32
CA LYS A 119 18.89 7.22 -3.67
C LYS A 119 19.05 5.71 -3.66
N MET A 120 18.38 5.05 -4.60
CA MET A 120 18.52 3.63 -4.83
C MET A 120 19.64 3.39 -5.85
N ASN A 121 20.56 2.48 -5.52
CA ASN A 121 21.61 2.01 -6.40
C ASN A 121 21.46 0.50 -6.61
N ILE A 122 21.57 0.03 -7.85
CA ILE A 122 21.55 -1.40 -8.17
C ILE A 122 22.94 -1.97 -7.90
N VAL A 123 23.02 -3.08 -7.17
CA VAL A 123 24.27 -3.78 -6.91
C VAL A 123 24.63 -4.64 -8.13
N GLU A 124 25.75 -4.31 -8.80
CA GLU A 124 26.18 -5.03 -10.00
C GLU A 124 26.49 -6.50 -9.69
N GLY A 125 26.10 -7.39 -10.61
CA GLY A 125 26.34 -8.83 -10.48
C GLY A 125 25.46 -9.56 -9.47
N LYS A 126 24.53 -8.87 -8.82
CA LYS A 126 23.58 -9.44 -7.83
C LYS A 126 22.19 -9.62 -8.43
N THR A 127 22.12 -10.32 -9.54
CA THR A 127 20.85 -10.70 -10.18
C THR A 127 20.43 -12.09 -9.70
N LYS A 128 19.16 -12.24 -9.31
CA LYS A 128 18.56 -13.52 -8.91
C LYS A 128 17.32 -13.81 -9.75
N TYR A 129 17.11 -15.07 -10.05
CA TYR A 129 15.92 -15.56 -10.77
C TYR A 129 15.08 -16.40 -9.82
N TRP A 130 13.78 -16.14 -9.82
CA TRP A 130 12.80 -16.82 -9.02
C TRP A 130 11.77 -17.48 -9.92
N GLU A 131 11.56 -18.78 -9.78
CA GLU A 131 10.47 -19.47 -10.47
C GLU A 131 9.12 -19.02 -9.92
N ALA A 132 8.14 -18.78 -10.79
CA ALA A 132 6.80 -18.38 -10.40
C ALA A 132 5.74 -18.87 -11.37
N ASP A 133 4.69 -19.45 -10.83
CA ASP A 133 3.46 -19.80 -11.54
C ASP A 133 2.36 -18.75 -11.30
N LEU A 134 2.53 -17.90 -10.28
CA LEU A 134 1.57 -16.88 -9.89
C LEU A 134 2.30 -15.72 -9.20
N VAL A 135 2.00 -14.50 -9.60
CA VAL A 135 2.55 -13.28 -9.00
C VAL A 135 1.43 -12.36 -8.57
N PHE A 136 1.48 -11.87 -7.33
CA PHE A 136 0.61 -10.84 -6.80
C PHE A 136 1.36 -9.51 -6.68
N LEU A 137 0.78 -8.44 -7.25
CA LEU A 137 1.29 -7.08 -7.12
C LEU A 137 0.56 -6.38 -5.97
N ALA A 138 1.21 -6.31 -4.80
CA ALA A 138 0.69 -5.66 -3.60
C ALA A 138 1.40 -4.32 -3.35
N LEU A 139 1.54 -3.51 -4.42
CA LEU A 139 2.38 -2.31 -4.47
C LEU A 139 1.67 -1.04 -3.95
N GLY A 140 0.46 -1.18 -3.39
CA GLY A 140 -0.37 -0.05 -2.95
C GLY A 140 -1.13 0.60 -4.11
N PHE A 141 -1.46 1.87 -3.93
CA PHE A 141 -2.31 2.62 -4.86
C PHE A 141 -1.57 3.85 -5.37
N ILE A 142 -1.82 4.23 -6.62
CA ILE A 142 -1.27 5.44 -7.24
C ILE A 142 -2.16 6.66 -7.04
N GLY A 143 -3.39 6.48 -6.58
CA GLY A 143 -4.33 7.56 -6.33
C GLY A 143 -5.79 7.13 -6.53
N PRO A 144 -6.75 8.06 -6.38
CA PRO A 144 -8.16 7.80 -6.62
C PRO A 144 -8.48 7.60 -8.10
N ASP A 145 -9.59 6.91 -8.39
CA ASP A 145 -10.06 6.73 -9.76
C ASP A 145 -10.34 8.09 -10.42
N GLN A 146 -9.63 8.35 -11.51
CA GLN A 146 -9.64 9.63 -12.19
C GLN A 146 -10.91 9.85 -13.05
N LYS A 147 -11.70 8.81 -13.36
CA LYS A 147 -12.81 8.90 -14.28
C LYS A 147 -13.89 9.85 -13.75
N VAL A 148 -14.42 9.56 -12.56
CA VAL A 148 -15.46 10.39 -11.92
C VAL A 148 -14.98 11.81 -11.67
N ILE A 149 -13.71 11.94 -11.21
CA ILE A 149 -13.10 13.24 -10.92
C ILE A 149 -13.05 14.13 -12.16
N LYS A 150 -12.64 13.59 -13.31
CA LYS A 150 -12.59 14.29 -14.59
C LYS A 150 -13.97 14.63 -15.13
N GLU A 151 -14.92 13.70 -15.08
CA GLU A 151 -16.30 13.92 -15.52
C GLU A 151 -16.98 15.04 -14.74
N MET A 152 -16.70 15.15 -13.44
CA MET A 152 -17.23 16.21 -12.58
C MET A 152 -16.41 17.52 -12.63
N GLY A 153 -15.27 17.53 -13.28
CA GLY A 153 -14.36 18.68 -13.36
C GLY A 153 -13.81 19.11 -11.99
N ILE A 154 -13.50 18.13 -11.14
CA ILE A 154 -12.88 18.34 -9.82
C ILE A 154 -11.38 18.50 -10.00
N ASN A 155 -10.80 19.48 -9.30
CA ASN A 155 -9.35 19.71 -9.34
C ASN A 155 -8.60 18.67 -8.53
N LEU A 156 -7.38 18.36 -8.99
CA LEU A 156 -6.43 17.51 -8.30
C LEU A 156 -5.28 18.33 -7.73
N ASP A 157 -4.67 17.81 -6.68
CA ASP A 157 -3.39 18.31 -6.16
C ASP A 157 -2.20 17.81 -7.01
N GLU A 158 -0.98 18.20 -6.64
CA GLU A 158 0.26 17.81 -7.34
C GLU A 158 0.54 16.30 -7.27
N ARG A 159 -0.06 15.60 -6.30
CA ARG A 159 0.06 14.14 -6.11
C ARG A 159 -1.02 13.35 -6.84
N GLY A 160 -1.97 14.04 -7.49
CA GLY A 160 -3.09 13.42 -8.17
C GLY A 160 -4.28 13.04 -7.26
N ASN A 161 -4.31 13.53 -6.02
CA ASN A 161 -5.45 13.40 -5.12
C ASN A 161 -6.46 14.54 -5.35
N ILE A 162 -7.68 14.37 -4.85
CA ILE A 162 -8.70 15.43 -4.95
C ILE A 162 -8.25 16.64 -4.11
N SER A 163 -8.13 17.80 -4.77
CA SER A 163 -7.86 19.06 -4.10
C SER A 163 -9.08 19.52 -3.32
N ALA A 164 -9.01 19.43 -2.00
CA ALA A 164 -10.03 19.92 -1.09
C ALA A 164 -9.37 20.50 0.18
N THR A 165 -9.89 21.64 0.64
CA THR A 165 -9.30 22.36 1.79
C THR A 165 -9.47 21.56 3.07
N HIS A 166 -8.36 21.35 3.78
CA HIS A 166 -8.42 20.70 5.11
C HIS A 166 -9.28 21.52 6.08
N GLY A 167 -10.18 20.84 6.76
CA GLY A 167 -11.11 21.46 7.72
C GLY A 167 -12.49 21.79 7.14
N SER A 168 -12.60 22.34 5.92
CA SER A 168 -13.88 22.48 5.21
C SER A 168 -14.20 21.30 4.31
N PHE A 169 -13.17 20.63 3.82
CA PHE A 169 -13.26 19.47 2.90
C PHE A 169 -13.95 19.80 1.56
N GLU A 170 -14.14 21.08 1.26
CA GLU A 170 -14.74 21.56 0.04
C GLU A 170 -13.77 21.43 -1.14
N THR A 171 -14.31 21.00 -2.28
CA THR A 171 -13.60 20.98 -3.55
C THR A 171 -13.85 22.29 -4.32
N ASN A 172 -13.29 22.40 -5.53
CA ASN A 172 -13.61 23.52 -6.46
C ASN A 172 -15.04 23.47 -7.01
N LYS A 173 -15.82 22.47 -6.68
CA LYS A 173 -17.23 22.31 -7.10
C LYS A 173 -18.14 22.47 -5.90
N GLU A 174 -19.06 23.42 -5.99
CA GLU A 174 -20.06 23.67 -4.96
C GLU A 174 -20.86 22.38 -4.64
N GLY A 175 -21.03 22.10 -3.35
CA GLY A 175 -21.75 20.92 -2.86
C GLY A 175 -20.99 19.61 -2.99
N ILE A 176 -19.73 19.63 -3.43
CA ILE A 176 -18.87 18.44 -3.51
C ILE A 176 -17.74 18.56 -2.49
N PHE A 177 -17.65 17.54 -1.64
CA PHE A 177 -16.66 17.43 -0.57
C PHE A 177 -15.80 16.18 -0.78
N ALA A 178 -14.55 16.22 -0.33
CA ALA A 178 -13.65 15.08 -0.38
C ALA A 178 -12.90 14.91 0.95
N ALA A 179 -12.78 13.66 1.42
CA ALA A 179 -12.12 13.32 2.67
C ALA A 179 -11.44 11.94 2.60
N GLY A 180 -10.51 11.70 3.49
CA GLY A 180 -9.79 10.43 3.56
C GLY A 180 -8.79 10.26 2.41
N ASP A 181 -8.58 9.00 1.99
CA ASP A 181 -7.53 8.64 1.04
C ASP A 181 -7.62 9.37 -0.30
N CYS A 182 -8.82 9.64 -0.81
CA CYS A 182 -8.97 10.35 -2.09
C CYS A 182 -8.51 11.81 -2.06
N ARG A 183 -8.46 12.42 -0.86
CA ARG A 183 -7.98 13.78 -0.62
C ARG A 183 -6.54 13.83 -0.10
N ARG A 184 -6.24 12.99 0.89
CA ARG A 184 -4.98 12.97 1.62
C ARG A 184 -3.90 12.12 0.95
N GLY A 185 -4.28 11.17 0.11
CA GLY A 185 -3.50 10.01 -0.27
C GLY A 185 -3.73 8.85 0.72
N GLN A 186 -3.39 7.64 0.31
CA GLN A 186 -3.58 6.46 1.16
C GLN A 186 -2.82 6.62 2.48
N SER A 187 -3.53 6.37 3.58
CA SER A 187 -3.01 6.55 4.94
C SER A 187 -3.74 5.64 5.94
N LEU A 188 -3.52 5.86 7.24
CA LEU A 188 -4.15 5.05 8.27
C LEU A 188 -5.67 5.30 8.31
N VAL A 189 -6.43 4.25 8.64
CA VAL A 189 -7.89 4.31 8.78
C VAL A 189 -8.35 5.38 9.78
N VAL A 190 -7.56 5.66 10.83
CA VAL A 190 -7.87 6.71 11.80
C VAL A 190 -7.94 8.10 11.16
N TRP A 191 -7.15 8.35 10.11
CA TRP A 191 -7.22 9.60 9.34
C TRP A 191 -8.47 9.67 8.49
N ALA A 192 -8.82 8.59 7.80
CA ALA A 192 -10.04 8.52 7.01
C ALA A 192 -11.28 8.77 7.89
N MET A 193 -11.32 8.17 9.08
CA MET A 193 -12.40 8.39 10.06
C MET A 193 -12.43 9.84 10.56
N ASN A 194 -11.28 10.42 10.88
CA ASN A 194 -11.18 11.79 11.37
C ASN A 194 -11.63 12.79 10.29
N GLU A 195 -11.15 12.65 9.07
CA GLU A 195 -11.54 13.51 7.96
C GLU A 195 -13.00 13.31 7.56
N GLY A 196 -13.50 12.07 7.56
CA GLY A 196 -14.90 11.78 7.29
C GLY A 196 -15.85 12.45 8.29
N ARG A 197 -15.48 12.47 9.58
CA ARG A 197 -16.25 13.22 10.60
C ARG A 197 -16.19 14.73 10.35
N GLY A 198 -15.04 15.25 9.97
CA GLY A 198 -14.88 16.67 9.62
C GLY A 198 -15.69 17.05 8.38
N ALA A 199 -15.66 16.23 7.35
CA ALA A 199 -16.48 16.42 6.14
C ALA A 199 -17.97 16.37 6.46
N ALA A 200 -18.44 15.43 7.29
CA ALA A 200 -19.81 15.34 7.71
C ALA A 200 -20.28 16.64 8.41
N LEU A 201 -19.47 17.22 9.31
CA LEU A 201 -19.75 18.50 9.94
C LEU A 201 -19.85 19.64 8.92
N SER A 202 -18.95 19.66 7.93
CA SER A 202 -18.95 20.71 6.89
C SER A 202 -20.16 20.58 5.95
N ILE A 203 -20.53 19.37 5.57
CA ILE A 203 -21.72 19.07 4.75
C ILE A 203 -22.99 19.47 5.49
N ASP A 204 -23.10 19.14 6.77
CA ASP A 204 -24.26 19.50 7.58
C ASP A 204 -24.44 21.02 7.68
N ARG A 205 -23.32 21.75 7.89
CA ARG A 205 -23.34 23.22 7.86
C ARG A 205 -23.73 23.79 6.48
N TYR A 206 -23.23 23.20 5.41
CA TYR A 206 -23.58 23.60 4.06
C TYR A 206 -25.06 23.44 3.78
N LEU A 207 -25.66 22.35 4.23
CA LEU A 207 -27.07 22.02 3.98
C LEU A 207 -28.04 22.77 4.90
N GLN A 208 -27.65 22.99 6.17
CA GLN A 208 -28.56 23.52 7.19
C GLN A 208 -28.15 24.90 7.73
N GLY A 209 -27.02 25.45 7.31
CA GLY A 209 -26.45 26.71 7.82
C GLY A 209 -25.75 26.57 9.17
N THR A 210 -26.15 25.60 10.00
CA THR A 210 -25.54 25.29 11.31
C THR A 210 -25.41 23.79 11.50
N SER A 211 -24.61 23.37 12.45
CA SER A 211 -24.47 21.93 12.79
C SER A 211 -24.34 21.71 14.26
N SER A 212 -24.98 20.65 14.75
CA SER A 212 -24.80 20.12 16.09
C SER A 212 -23.77 18.99 16.18
N LEU A 213 -23.15 18.61 15.04
CA LEU A 213 -22.13 17.58 15.01
C LEU A 213 -20.85 18.05 15.68
N SER A 214 -20.20 17.15 16.42
CA SER A 214 -18.94 17.43 17.07
C SER A 214 -17.80 17.53 16.05
N ALA A 215 -16.96 18.55 16.17
CA ALA A 215 -15.72 18.62 15.40
C ALA A 215 -14.80 17.43 15.72
N PRO A 216 -14.02 16.95 14.79
CA PRO A 216 -12.99 15.95 15.06
C PRO A 216 -12.01 16.47 16.11
N THR A 217 -11.68 15.62 17.08
CA THR A 217 -10.80 15.99 18.21
C THR A 217 -9.31 15.90 17.90
N ILE A 218 -8.94 15.16 16.87
CA ILE A 218 -7.55 15.06 16.46
C ILE A 218 -7.20 16.33 15.68
N LYS A 219 -6.64 17.31 16.40
CA LYS A 219 -5.95 18.42 15.78
C LYS A 219 -4.56 17.90 15.40
N LEU A 220 -4.31 17.70 14.12
CA LEU A 220 -2.96 17.53 13.64
C LEU A 220 -2.20 18.80 13.99
N GLY A 221 -1.07 18.65 14.69
CA GLY A 221 -0.07 19.67 14.69
C GLY A 221 0.19 20.03 13.22
N SER A 222 0.40 21.28 12.93
CA SER A 222 0.67 21.85 11.63
C SER A 222 1.73 21.03 10.89
N GLU A 223 1.31 20.01 10.18
CA GLU A 223 2.07 19.34 9.13
C GLU A 223 1.50 19.81 7.80
N ASP A 224 1.66 21.10 7.60
CA ASP A 224 1.86 21.66 6.29
C ASP A 224 3.31 21.30 5.92
N ASN A 225 3.50 20.15 5.24
CA ASN A 225 4.65 19.87 4.38
C ASN A 225 4.32 18.65 3.51
#